data_2837cf80a8d6cc0499033f427e434cc9
#
_entry.id   2837cf80a8d6cc0499033f427e434cc9
#
_cell.length_a   1.000
_cell.length_b   1.000
_cell.length_c   1.000
_cell.angle_alpha   90.00
_cell.angle_beta   90.00
_cell.angle_gamma   90.00
#
_symmetry.space_group_name_H-M   'P 1'
#
loop_
_entity.id
_entity.type
_entity.pdbx_description
1 polymer ?
#
loop_
_entity_poly.entity_id
_entity_poly.type
_entity_poly.pdbx_seq_one_letter_code
_entity_poly.pdbx_strand_id
1 'polypeptide(L)'
;MIILYTTERDYPWGTLRSTHACKTKVVLEEKRLKYRIENLSPGNLWKKPPEMLARHPLGKVPYLEDEGRTFFDSTVIGEYLEERYPNPALMPTDVIARARVREAENFADEAMLARSVPLIWMPYWSEPTKRDTSSMEQGREMLRKRDLPYIEKLLSEADEGGYLCGRFSLADTPLMALAMVL
;
A
#
# COMPACT_ATOMS: atom_id res chain seq x y z
N MET A 1 -11.17 16.25 -10.74
CA MET A 1 -10.15 16.50 -9.68
C MET A 1 -10.07 15.26 -8.84
N ILE A 2 -8.89 14.68 -8.71
CA ILE A 2 -8.66 13.45 -7.95
C ILE A 2 -8.65 13.75 -6.44
N ILE A 3 -9.33 12.92 -5.64
CA ILE A 3 -9.34 13.00 -4.18
C ILE A 3 -8.97 11.63 -3.63
N LEU A 4 -7.89 11.57 -2.87
CA LEU A 4 -7.46 10.36 -2.14
C LEU A 4 -7.94 10.44 -0.70
N TYR A 5 -8.74 9.48 -0.28
CA TYR A 5 -9.19 9.33 1.10
C TYR A 5 -8.29 8.36 1.86
N THR A 6 -7.78 8.81 2.98
CA THR A 6 -6.86 8.06 3.84
C THR A 6 -7.22 8.22 5.31
N THR A 7 -6.49 7.52 6.17
CA THR A 7 -6.51 7.74 7.62
C THR A 7 -5.09 7.96 8.13
N GLU A 8 -4.92 9.03 8.92
CA GLU A 8 -3.71 9.27 9.70
C GLU A 8 -4.13 9.52 11.16
N ARG A 9 -3.35 9.03 12.09
CA ARG A 9 -3.58 9.23 13.52
C ARG A 9 -2.27 9.50 14.22
N ASP A 10 -2.22 10.60 14.94
CA ASP A 10 -1.08 10.96 15.76
C ASP A 10 -1.11 10.27 17.12
N TYR A 11 0.05 9.83 17.56
CA TYR A 11 0.35 9.29 18.86
C TYR A 11 1.56 10.04 19.45
N PRO A 12 1.80 10.01 20.76
CA PRO A 12 2.97 10.65 21.36
C PRO A 12 4.32 10.18 20.79
N TRP A 13 4.35 9.01 20.14
CA TRP A 13 5.56 8.38 19.59
C TRP A 13 5.57 8.30 18.06
N GLY A 14 4.67 8.98 17.35
CA GLY A 14 4.67 9.07 15.89
C GLY A 14 3.28 9.14 15.27
N THR A 15 3.23 9.15 13.95
CA THR A 15 1.97 9.19 13.18
C THR A 15 1.70 7.86 12.50
N LEU A 16 0.59 7.21 12.85
CA LEU A 16 0.10 6.02 12.16
C LEU A 16 -0.51 6.41 10.82
N ARG A 17 -0.01 5.83 9.73
CA ARG A 17 -0.54 6.00 8.37
C ARG A 17 -1.01 4.67 7.80
N SER A 18 -2.03 4.72 6.93
CA SER A 18 -2.44 3.54 6.17
C SER A 18 -1.38 3.21 5.11
N THR A 19 -0.74 2.04 5.21
CA THR A 19 0.24 1.55 4.22
C THR A 19 -0.37 1.45 2.82
N HIS A 20 -1.60 0.94 2.70
CA HIS A 20 -2.30 0.83 1.43
C HIS A 20 -2.65 2.20 0.83
N ALA A 21 -2.95 3.21 1.66
CA ALA A 21 -3.13 4.57 1.15
C ALA A 21 -1.79 5.20 0.72
N CYS A 22 -0.69 4.89 1.41
CA CYS A 22 0.65 5.27 0.98
C CYS A 22 1.01 4.65 -0.38
N LYS A 23 0.66 3.38 -0.61
CA LYS A 23 0.81 2.71 -1.90
C LYS A 23 0.11 3.48 -3.03
N THR A 24 -1.17 3.86 -2.83
CA THR A 24 -1.90 4.69 -3.80
C THR A 24 -1.24 6.06 -3.99
N LYS A 25 -0.74 6.67 -2.91
CA LYS A 25 -0.04 7.95 -2.99
C LYS A 25 1.22 7.84 -3.85
N VAL A 26 2.01 6.77 -3.71
CA VAL A 26 3.18 6.52 -4.57
C VAL A 26 2.79 6.52 -6.05
N VAL A 27 1.70 5.82 -6.41
CA VAL A 27 1.21 5.81 -7.81
C VAL A 27 0.85 7.22 -8.30
N LEU A 28 0.14 8.00 -7.49
CA LEU A 28 -0.25 9.38 -7.84
C LEU A 28 0.96 10.30 -8.04
N GLU A 29 1.98 10.18 -7.17
CA GLU A 29 3.21 10.96 -7.26
C GLU A 29 4.05 10.57 -8.49
N GLU A 30 4.24 9.27 -8.73
CA GLU A 30 4.98 8.78 -9.90
C GLU A 30 4.33 9.21 -11.21
N LYS A 31 3.00 9.20 -11.25
CA LYS A 31 2.24 9.69 -12.40
C LYS A 31 2.14 11.22 -12.46
N ARG A 32 2.70 11.93 -11.49
CA ARG A 32 2.68 13.40 -11.41
C ARG A 32 1.27 13.98 -11.49
N LEU A 33 0.29 13.27 -10.94
CA LEU A 33 -1.10 13.69 -10.96
C LEU A 33 -1.36 14.71 -9.85
N LYS A 34 -2.19 15.70 -10.14
CA LYS A 34 -2.67 16.65 -9.13
C LYS A 34 -3.84 16.03 -8.38
N TYR A 35 -3.73 15.93 -7.07
CA TYR A 35 -4.76 15.36 -6.22
C TYR A 35 -4.85 16.09 -4.88
N ARG A 36 -5.92 15.85 -4.16
CA ARG A 36 -6.16 16.31 -2.79
C ARG A 36 -6.25 15.10 -1.87
N ILE A 37 -5.74 15.23 -0.66
CA ILE A 37 -5.90 14.23 0.40
C ILE A 37 -7.04 14.65 1.31
N GLU A 38 -7.96 13.74 1.58
CA GLU A 38 -8.95 13.83 2.64
C GLU A 38 -8.61 12.83 3.74
N ASN A 39 -8.23 13.36 4.89
CA ASN A 39 -7.95 12.54 6.05
C ASN A 39 -9.24 12.26 6.81
N LEU A 40 -9.68 11.01 6.77
CA LEU A 40 -10.82 10.53 7.54
C LEU A 40 -10.33 10.24 8.96
N SER A 41 -10.52 11.20 9.86
CA SER A 41 -10.22 10.96 11.29
C SER A 41 -10.99 9.72 11.77
N PRO A 42 -10.29 8.62 12.09
CA PRO A 42 -10.98 7.44 12.62
C PRO A 42 -11.35 7.75 14.07
N GLY A 43 -12.58 8.17 14.31
CA GLY A 43 -13.09 8.30 15.67
C GLY A 43 -12.93 6.96 16.40
N ASN A 44 -13.71 6.00 16.08
CA ASN A 44 -13.56 4.62 16.52
C ASN A 44 -13.34 3.72 15.31
N LEU A 45 -12.17 3.05 15.21
CA LEU A 45 -11.84 2.14 14.11
C LEU A 45 -12.90 1.03 13.91
N TRP A 46 -13.64 0.72 14.96
CA TRP A 46 -14.70 -0.30 14.94
C TRP A 46 -16.06 0.24 14.50
N LYS A 47 -16.30 1.55 14.61
CA LYS A 47 -17.56 2.19 14.22
C LYS A 47 -17.35 3.01 12.95
N LYS A 48 -17.50 2.35 11.80
CA LYS A 48 -17.35 2.99 10.49
C LYS A 48 -18.49 3.97 10.23
N PRO A 49 -18.20 5.23 9.83
CA PRO A 49 -19.24 6.19 9.46
C PRO A 49 -20.03 5.72 8.24
N PRO A 50 -21.35 6.00 8.16
CA PRO A 50 -22.17 5.63 7.01
C PRO A 50 -21.63 6.11 5.66
N GLU A 51 -21.08 7.33 5.62
CA GLU A 51 -20.48 7.91 4.42
C GLU A 51 -19.24 7.14 3.93
N MET A 52 -18.49 6.55 4.84
CA MET A 52 -17.35 5.67 4.51
C MET A 52 -17.84 4.33 3.94
N LEU A 53 -18.88 3.76 4.55
CA LEU A 53 -19.47 2.49 4.09
C LEU A 53 -20.16 2.64 2.73
N ALA A 54 -20.71 3.80 2.44
CA ALA A 54 -21.30 4.11 1.13
C ALA A 54 -20.25 4.13 0.00
N ARG A 55 -18.97 4.46 0.32
CA ARG A 55 -17.88 4.51 -0.65
C ARG A 55 -17.04 3.24 -0.69
N HIS A 56 -16.89 2.59 0.45
CA HIS A 56 -16.15 1.34 0.57
C HIS A 56 -16.93 0.35 1.41
N PRO A 57 -17.44 -0.76 0.85
CA PRO A 57 -18.34 -1.69 1.57
C PRO A 57 -17.79 -2.25 2.87
N LEU A 58 -16.46 -2.38 2.98
CA LEU A 58 -15.78 -2.83 4.19
C LEU A 58 -15.34 -1.67 5.10
N GLY A 59 -15.64 -0.41 4.74
CA GLY A 59 -15.20 0.76 5.48
C GLY A 59 -13.69 0.80 5.69
N LYS A 60 -12.92 0.56 4.62
CA LYS A 60 -11.45 0.63 4.62
C LYS A 60 -10.96 1.84 3.83
N VAL A 61 -9.69 2.14 3.95
CA VAL A 61 -8.95 3.07 3.11
C VAL A 61 -7.78 2.33 2.45
N PRO A 62 -7.29 2.77 1.27
CA PRO A 62 -7.76 3.96 0.55
C PRO A 62 -9.06 3.74 -0.21
N TYR A 63 -9.72 4.83 -0.52
CA TYR A 63 -10.56 4.95 -1.70
C TYR A 63 -10.26 6.28 -2.40
N LEU A 64 -10.54 6.33 -3.70
CA LEU A 64 -10.21 7.45 -4.55
C LEU A 64 -11.46 7.90 -5.28
N GLU A 65 -11.70 9.19 -5.32
CA GLU A 65 -12.70 9.80 -6.20
C GLU A 65 -12.02 10.44 -7.39
N ASP A 66 -12.50 10.12 -8.60
CA ASP A 66 -12.11 10.79 -9.83
C ASP A 66 -13.30 10.93 -10.76
N GLU A 67 -13.49 12.12 -11.33
CA GLU A 67 -14.60 12.45 -12.22
C GLU A 67 -15.99 12.04 -11.66
N GLY A 68 -16.17 12.18 -10.34
CA GLY A 68 -17.42 11.84 -9.66
C GLY A 68 -17.67 10.36 -9.45
N ARG A 69 -16.69 9.51 -9.70
CA ARG A 69 -16.73 8.06 -9.45
C ARG A 69 -15.80 7.70 -8.32
N THR A 70 -16.20 6.71 -7.52
CA THR A 70 -15.39 6.20 -6.41
C THR A 70 -14.81 4.83 -6.76
N PHE A 71 -13.53 4.67 -6.51
CA PHE A 71 -12.78 3.42 -6.65
C PHE A 71 -12.21 3.05 -5.28
N PHE A 72 -12.20 1.79 -4.93
CA PHE A 72 -11.59 1.29 -3.70
C PHE A 72 -10.70 0.09 -3.99
N ASP A 73 -9.90 -0.31 -2.99
CA ASP A 73 -8.76 -1.22 -3.10
C ASP A 73 -7.55 -0.58 -3.78
N SER A 74 -6.40 -0.61 -3.10
CA SER A 74 -5.20 0.10 -3.56
C SER A 74 -4.61 -0.47 -4.86
N THR A 75 -4.75 -1.78 -5.10
CA THR A 75 -4.32 -2.43 -6.34
C THR A 75 -5.24 -2.04 -7.49
N VAL A 76 -6.56 -2.10 -7.28
CA VAL A 76 -7.56 -1.67 -8.28
C VAL A 76 -7.39 -0.18 -8.62
N ILE A 77 -7.15 0.66 -7.63
CA ILE A 77 -6.89 2.09 -7.85
C ILE A 77 -5.60 2.29 -8.68
N GLY A 78 -4.54 1.54 -8.37
CA GLY A 78 -3.29 1.58 -9.14
C GLY A 78 -3.49 1.22 -10.60
N GLU A 79 -4.20 0.13 -10.88
CA GLU A 79 -4.54 -0.30 -12.26
C GLU A 79 -5.43 0.73 -12.97
N TYR A 80 -6.45 1.26 -12.29
CA TYR A 80 -7.30 2.33 -12.83
C TYR A 80 -6.48 3.56 -13.23
N LEU A 81 -5.58 4.02 -12.34
CA LEU A 81 -4.73 5.19 -12.60
C LEU A 81 -3.75 4.92 -13.76
N GLU A 82 -3.26 3.68 -13.90
CA GLU A 82 -2.41 3.28 -15.02
C GLU A 82 -3.15 3.35 -16.36
N GLU A 83 -4.37 2.84 -16.41
CA GLU A 83 -5.16 2.82 -17.64
C GLU A 83 -5.71 4.21 -18.00
N ARG A 84 -6.16 4.97 -17.00
CA ARG A 84 -6.75 6.31 -17.20
C ARG A 84 -5.71 7.38 -17.52
N TYR A 85 -4.51 7.26 -16.93
CA TYR A 85 -3.40 8.19 -17.05
C TYR A 85 -2.12 7.43 -17.46
N PRO A 86 -1.98 6.99 -18.72
CA PRO A 86 -0.96 6.02 -19.12
C PRO A 86 0.48 6.56 -19.09
N ASN A 87 0.69 7.85 -18.88
CA ASN A 87 2.02 8.47 -18.88
C ASN A 87 2.31 9.22 -17.57
N PRO A 88 3.47 8.95 -16.95
CA PRO A 88 4.43 7.87 -17.23
C PRO A 88 3.84 6.49 -16.98
N ALA A 89 4.24 5.50 -17.80
CA ALA A 89 3.74 4.13 -17.66
C ALA A 89 4.40 3.42 -16.47
N LEU A 90 3.57 2.83 -15.59
CA LEU A 90 3.97 2.00 -14.45
C LEU A 90 3.74 0.51 -14.70
N MET A 91 3.28 0.15 -15.90
CA MET A 91 3.15 -1.22 -16.38
C MET A 91 3.89 -1.39 -17.71
N PRO A 92 4.52 -2.55 -17.94
CA PRO A 92 5.10 -2.88 -19.23
C PRO A 92 4.00 -3.13 -20.28
N THR A 93 4.37 -3.13 -21.57
CA THR A 93 3.45 -3.42 -22.68
C THR A 93 3.29 -4.91 -22.93
N ASP A 94 4.34 -5.69 -22.68
CA ASP A 94 4.32 -7.15 -22.85
C ASP A 94 3.42 -7.84 -21.82
N VAL A 95 2.59 -8.77 -22.28
CA VAL A 95 1.59 -9.47 -21.45
C VAL A 95 2.23 -10.30 -20.34
N ILE A 96 3.35 -10.97 -20.61
CA ILE A 96 4.04 -11.80 -19.61
C ILE A 96 4.71 -10.90 -18.56
N ALA A 97 5.36 -9.83 -19.00
CA ALA A 97 5.95 -8.86 -18.10
C ALA A 97 4.88 -8.17 -17.21
N ARG A 98 3.69 -7.87 -17.75
CA ARG A 98 2.54 -7.38 -16.96
C ARG A 98 2.09 -8.38 -15.90
N ALA A 99 2.06 -9.67 -16.24
CA ALA A 99 1.73 -10.71 -15.26
C ALA A 99 2.77 -10.77 -14.13
N ARG A 100 4.06 -10.66 -14.45
CA ARG A 100 5.15 -10.62 -13.45
C ARG A 100 5.04 -9.41 -12.53
N VAL A 101 4.72 -8.23 -13.04
CA VAL A 101 4.46 -7.04 -12.21
C VAL A 101 3.32 -7.31 -11.23
N ARG A 102 2.22 -7.90 -11.68
CA ARG A 102 1.07 -8.24 -10.82
C ARG A 102 1.40 -9.33 -9.79
N GLU A 103 2.18 -10.35 -10.15
CA GLU A 103 2.63 -11.37 -9.20
C GLU A 103 3.48 -10.76 -8.08
N ALA A 104 4.44 -9.90 -8.43
CA ALA A 104 5.32 -9.25 -7.46
C ALA A 104 4.53 -8.26 -6.57
N GLU A 105 3.67 -7.45 -7.17
CA GLU A 105 2.80 -6.51 -6.45
C GLU A 105 1.87 -7.25 -5.47
N ASN A 106 1.17 -8.28 -5.96
CA ASN A 106 0.25 -9.05 -5.13
C ASN A 106 0.97 -9.79 -3.99
N PHE A 107 2.17 -10.31 -4.24
CA PHE A 107 2.96 -10.93 -3.17
C PHE A 107 3.32 -9.91 -2.08
N ALA A 108 3.83 -8.73 -2.47
CA ALA A 108 4.20 -7.71 -1.50
C ALA A 108 2.96 -7.17 -0.75
N ASP A 109 1.83 -7.01 -1.41
CA ASP A 109 0.58 -6.57 -0.78
C ASP A 109 0.02 -7.63 0.17
N GLU A 110 -0.18 -8.87 -0.28
CA GLU A 110 -0.80 -9.95 0.50
C GLU A 110 0.12 -10.55 1.56
N ALA A 111 1.38 -10.81 1.23
CA ALA A 111 2.29 -11.44 2.17
C ALA A 111 2.87 -10.44 3.17
N MET A 112 3.32 -9.27 2.70
CA MET A 112 3.97 -8.28 3.55
C MET A 112 2.95 -7.32 4.18
N LEU A 113 2.26 -6.50 3.38
CA LEU A 113 1.40 -5.44 3.90
C LEU A 113 0.16 -5.97 4.62
N ALA A 114 -0.43 -7.09 4.17
CA ALA A 114 -1.62 -7.63 4.79
C ALA A 114 -1.37 -8.63 5.92
N ARG A 115 -0.18 -9.23 6.01
CA ARG A 115 0.11 -10.29 6.99
C ARG A 115 1.30 -9.99 7.89
N SER A 116 2.51 -9.92 7.35
CA SER A 116 3.72 -9.80 8.17
C SER A 116 3.83 -8.45 8.88
N VAL A 117 3.62 -7.38 8.14
CA VAL A 117 3.71 -5.99 8.65
C VAL A 117 2.69 -5.70 9.75
N PRO A 118 1.40 -6.08 9.65
CA PRO A 118 0.44 -5.85 10.73
C PRO A 118 0.80 -6.52 12.05
N LEU A 119 1.44 -7.69 12.03
CA LEU A 119 1.89 -8.37 13.25
C LEU A 119 2.95 -7.54 14.02
N ILE A 120 3.75 -6.76 13.29
CA ILE A 120 4.74 -5.85 13.88
C ILE A 120 4.09 -4.51 14.20
N TRP A 121 3.34 -3.97 13.25
CA TRP A 121 2.87 -2.60 13.22
C TRP A 121 1.73 -2.33 14.19
N MET A 122 0.73 -3.22 14.24
CA MET A 122 -0.41 -3.04 15.15
C MET A 122 -0.01 -3.03 16.62
N PRO A 123 0.83 -3.98 17.11
CA PRO A 123 1.34 -3.90 18.48
C PRO A 123 2.21 -2.68 18.74
N TYR A 124 3.00 -2.22 17.76
CA TYR A 124 3.86 -1.04 17.91
C TYR A 124 3.04 0.21 18.27
N TRP A 125 1.83 0.36 17.73
CA TRP A 125 0.95 1.49 18.02
C TRP A 125 0.12 1.36 19.30
N SER A 126 0.30 0.26 20.04
CA SER A 126 -0.19 0.13 21.40
C SER A 126 0.72 0.87 22.38
N GLU A 127 0.23 1.12 23.61
CA GLU A 127 1.08 1.64 24.69
C GLU A 127 2.33 0.76 24.86
N PRO A 128 3.54 1.33 25.00
CA PRO A 128 4.78 0.56 25.03
C PRO A 128 4.80 -0.62 26.00
N THR A 129 4.17 -0.45 27.19
CA THR A 129 4.08 -1.48 28.24
C THR A 129 3.06 -2.59 27.94
N LYS A 130 2.21 -2.39 26.93
CA LYS A 130 1.14 -3.33 26.54
C LYS A 130 1.38 -3.95 25.16
N ARG A 131 2.57 -3.74 24.58
CA ARG A 131 2.90 -4.26 23.24
C ARG A 131 2.98 -5.77 23.26
N ASP A 132 2.31 -6.41 22.31
CA ASP A 132 2.45 -7.84 22.05
C ASP A 132 3.77 -8.11 21.30
N THR A 133 4.83 -8.31 22.07
CA THR A 133 6.17 -8.60 21.54
C THR A 133 6.26 -9.96 20.86
N SER A 134 5.40 -10.92 21.24
CA SER A 134 5.34 -12.25 20.60
C SER A 134 4.83 -12.14 19.17
N SER A 135 3.74 -11.40 18.99
CA SER A 135 3.19 -11.12 17.64
C SER A 135 4.22 -10.37 16.77
N MET A 136 4.91 -9.38 17.35
CA MET A 136 5.95 -8.64 16.65
C MET A 136 7.11 -9.53 16.18
N GLU A 137 7.56 -10.47 17.05
CA GLU A 137 8.63 -11.40 16.65
C GLU A 137 8.16 -12.40 15.58
N GLN A 138 6.94 -12.89 15.67
CA GLN A 138 6.34 -13.71 14.62
C GLN A 138 6.32 -12.98 13.27
N GLY A 139 5.91 -11.72 13.25
CA GLY A 139 5.93 -10.90 12.02
C GLY A 139 7.33 -10.72 11.46
N ARG A 140 8.34 -10.44 12.32
CA ARG A 140 9.74 -10.35 11.90
C ARG A 140 10.28 -11.66 11.35
N GLU A 141 9.89 -12.78 11.94
CA GLU A 141 10.30 -14.11 11.45
C GLU A 141 9.69 -14.40 10.08
N MET A 142 8.42 -14.07 9.86
CA MET A 142 7.77 -14.20 8.56
C MET A 142 8.49 -13.34 7.50
N LEU A 143 8.77 -12.08 7.79
CA LEU A 143 9.54 -11.21 6.90
C LEU A 143 10.90 -11.82 6.56
N ARG A 144 11.67 -12.22 7.57
CA ARG A 144 13.04 -12.71 7.43
C ARG A 144 13.14 -14.05 6.69
N LYS A 145 12.21 -14.99 6.94
CA LYS A 145 12.27 -16.35 6.42
C LYS A 145 11.51 -16.57 5.11
N ARG A 146 10.54 -15.72 4.80
CA ARG A 146 9.69 -15.89 3.64
C ARG A 146 9.71 -14.68 2.71
N ASP A 147 9.41 -13.50 3.25
CA ASP A 147 9.08 -12.36 2.40
C ASP A 147 10.32 -11.71 1.79
N LEU A 148 11.33 -11.39 2.61
CA LEU A 148 12.56 -10.77 2.13
C LEU A 148 13.34 -11.66 1.18
N PRO A 149 13.52 -12.99 1.43
CA PRO A 149 14.18 -13.87 0.46
C PRO A 149 13.50 -13.91 -0.91
N TYR A 150 12.18 -13.81 -0.96
CA TYR A 150 11.47 -13.75 -2.24
C TYR A 150 11.68 -12.39 -2.94
N ILE A 151 11.64 -11.29 -2.21
CA ILE A 151 11.94 -9.95 -2.75
C ILE A 151 13.38 -9.87 -3.25
N GLU A 152 14.35 -10.39 -2.48
CA GLU A 152 15.76 -10.48 -2.88
C GLU A 152 15.94 -11.30 -4.16
N LYS A 153 15.22 -12.41 -4.28
CA LYS A 153 15.20 -13.20 -5.52
C LYS A 153 14.71 -12.36 -6.70
N LEU A 154 13.58 -11.69 -6.58
CA LEU A 154 13.04 -10.85 -7.65
C LEU A 154 14.03 -9.75 -8.05
N LEU A 155 14.67 -9.09 -7.08
CA LEU A 155 15.69 -8.08 -7.34
C LEU A 155 16.95 -8.67 -8.02
N SER A 156 17.33 -9.89 -7.68
CA SER A 156 18.49 -10.56 -8.29
C SER A 156 18.22 -11.03 -9.74
N GLU A 157 16.96 -11.28 -10.07
CA GLU A 157 16.52 -11.67 -11.42
C GLU A 157 16.18 -10.43 -12.29
N ALA A 158 16.06 -9.25 -11.69
CA ALA A 158 15.83 -8.02 -12.39
C ALA A 158 17.10 -7.48 -13.04
N ASP A 159 16.95 -6.76 -14.15
CA ASP A 159 18.04 -6.03 -14.78
C ASP A 159 18.61 -4.95 -13.83
N GLU A 160 19.74 -4.33 -14.20
CA GLU A 160 20.55 -3.40 -13.37
C GLU A 160 19.79 -2.19 -12.77
N GLY A 161 18.47 -2.06 -13.01
CA GLY A 161 17.66 -0.94 -12.56
C GLY A 161 17.35 -0.91 -11.05
N GLY A 162 17.55 -2.00 -10.31
CA GLY A 162 17.29 -2.08 -8.87
C GLY A 162 15.81 -2.08 -8.47
N TYR A 163 14.91 -2.38 -9.42
CA TYR A 163 13.46 -2.51 -9.22
C TYR A 163 13.01 -3.95 -9.43
N LEU A 164 11.88 -4.34 -8.82
CA LEU A 164 11.40 -5.74 -8.83
C LEU A 164 11.18 -6.32 -10.25
N CYS A 165 10.91 -5.47 -11.23
CA CYS A 165 10.67 -5.87 -12.61
C CYS A 165 11.50 -5.04 -13.61
N GLY A 166 12.77 -4.75 -13.28
CA GLY A 166 13.75 -4.06 -14.12
C GLY A 166 13.62 -2.54 -14.16
N ARG A 167 12.41 -1.99 -14.03
CA ARG A 167 12.14 -0.55 -13.90
C ARG A 167 11.06 -0.32 -12.86
N PHE A 168 10.97 0.90 -12.34
CA PHE A 168 9.89 1.25 -11.43
C PHE A 168 8.52 0.95 -12.04
N SER A 169 7.69 0.24 -11.31
CA SER A 169 6.39 -0.27 -11.75
C SER A 169 5.42 -0.37 -10.57
N LEU A 170 4.19 -0.80 -10.83
CA LEU A 170 3.22 -1.07 -9.76
C LEU A 170 3.74 -2.13 -8.77
N ALA A 171 4.66 -3.02 -9.18
CA ALA A 171 5.29 -4.01 -8.31
C ALA A 171 6.05 -3.38 -7.12
N ASP A 172 6.66 -2.21 -7.32
CA ASP A 172 7.50 -1.56 -6.32
C ASP A 172 6.70 -0.73 -5.30
N THR A 173 5.45 -0.41 -5.63
CA THR A 173 4.62 0.51 -4.84
C THR A 173 4.32 0.04 -3.41
N PRO A 174 4.13 -1.28 -3.11
CA PRO A 174 3.96 -1.76 -1.75
C PRO A 174 5.24 -1.58 -0.90
N LEU A 175 6.43 -1.80 -1.49
CA LEU A 175 7.70 -1.62 -0.79
C LEU A 175 7.99 -0.15 -0.50
N MET A 176 7.70 0.74 -1.45
CA MET A 176 7.80 2.18 -1.24
C MET A 176 6.81 2.66 -0.16
N ALA A 177 5.58 2.12 -0.16
CA ALA A 177 4.60 2.42 0.88
C ALA A 177 5.09 1.98 2.27
N LEU A 178 5.74 0.84 2.37
CA LEU A 178 6.36 0.38 3.62
C LEU A 178 7.44 1.36 4.10
N ALA A 179 8.32 1.82 3.20
CA ALA A 179 9.36 2.80 3.53
C ALA A 179 8.80 4.16 3.98
N MET A 180 7.58 4.53 3.55
CA MET A 180 6.92 5.78 3.98
C MET A 180 6.34 5.72 5.39
N VAL A 181 6.18 4.54 5.97
CA VAL A 181 5.55 4.34 7.28
C VAL A 181 6.52 3.84 8.35
N LEU A 182 7.73 3.44 7.97
CA LEU A 182 8.83 3.10 8.87
C LEU A 182 9.57 4.35 9.32
#